data_d95db46d7901e930e10f019fab5b8ab6
#
_entry.id   d95db46d7901e930e10f019fab5b8ab6
#
_cell.length_a   1.000
_cell.length_b   1.000
_cell.length_c   1.000
_cell.angle_alpha   90.00
_cell.angle_beta   90.00
_cell.angle_gamma   90.00
#
_symmetry.space_group_name_H-M   'P 1'
#
loop_
_entity.id
_entity.type
_entity.pdbx_description
1 polymer ?
#
loop_
_entity_poly.entity_id
_entity_poly.type
_entity_poly.pdbx_seq_one_letter_code
_entity_poly.pdbx_strand_id
1 'polypeptide(L)'
;MLGALIAFAAIVAADAVAQTQGLTFERAAYVTCREAHALPPNQRVALAEFLADHVARHRGVTIPDGEQGAQLAGLVRGGCTISPDAYVVVVIDRAVAAESGKLPKR
;
A
#
# COMPACT_ATOMS: atom_id res chain seq x y z
N MET A 1 28.39 17.62 -19.92
CA MET A 1 28.53 16.40 -19.15
C MET A 1 27.94 16.50 -17.76
N LEU A 2 28.29 17.53 -17.00
CA LEU A 2 27.68 17.73 -15.67
C LEU A 2 26.16 17.93 -15.74
N GLY A 3 25.68 18.62 -16.78
CA GLY A 3 24.24 18.82 -16.96
C GLY A 3 23.46 17.51 -17.18
N ALA A 4 24.06 16.54 -17.85
CA ALA A 4 23.43 15.25 -18.09
C ALA A 4 23.28 14.45 -16.80
N LEU A 5 24.25 14.52 -15.89
CA LEU A 5 24.18 13.86 -14.59
C LEU A 5 23.09 14.47 -13.70
N ILE A 6 22.97 15.80 -13.72
CA ILE A 6 21.93 16.50 -12.96
C ILE A 6 20.55 16.15 -13.51
N ALA A 7 20.38 16.08 -14.83
CA ALA A 7 19.13 15.70 -15.45
C ALA A 7 18.72 14.26 -15.08
N PHE A 8 19.68 13.36 -15.03
CA PHE A 8 19.42 11.98 -14.64
C PHE A 8 18.93 11.88 -13.19
N ALA A 9 19.57 12.61 -12.28
CA ALA A 9 19.15 12.64 -10.88
C ALA A 9 17.73 13.22 -10.72
N ALA A 10 17.39 14.25 -11.51
CA ALA A 10 16.06 14.83 -11.50
C ALA A 10 15.00 13.84 -11.97
N ILE A 11 15.30 13.00 -12.97
CA ILE A 11 14.39 11.96 -13.45
C ILE A 11 14.11 10.95 -12.36
N VAL A 12 15.13 10.49 -11.62
CA VAL A 12 14.95 9.54 -10.51
C VAL A 12 14.09 10.16 -9.42
N ALA A 13 14.30 11.41 -9.06
CA ALA A 13 13.49 12.11 -8.07
C ALA A 13 12.03 12.26 -8.55
N ALA A 14 11.81 12.55 -9.82
CA ALA A 14 10.49 12.66 -10.40
C ALA A 14 9.74 11.32 -10.36
N ASP A 15 10.43 10.21 -10.62
CA ASP A 15 9.82 8.89 -10.55
C ASP A 15 9.37 8.55 -9.12
N ALA A 16 10.18 8.87 -8.12
CA ALA A 16 9.82 8.64 -6.72
C ALA A 16 8.58 9.45 -6.33
N VAL A 17 8.49 10.70 -6.76
CA VAL A 17 7.32 11.55 -6.51
C VAL A 17 6.10 11.01 -7.25
N ALA A 18 6.26 10.59 -8.50
CA ALA A 18 5.17 10.03 -9.29
C ALA A 18 4.61 8.77 -8.65
N GLN A 19 5.43 7.94 -8.01
CA GLN A 19 4.96 6.73 -7.34
C GLN A 19 4.02 7.03 -6.18
N THR A 20 4.21 8.16 -5.48
CA THR A 20 3.32 8.54 -4.39
C THR A 20 2.10 9.33 -4.85
N GLN A 21 2.25 10.19 -5.84
CA GLN A 21 1.18 11.08 -6.31
C GLN A 21 0.36 10.51 -7.45
N GLY A 22 0.99 9.68 -8.29
CA GLY A 22 0.37 9.11 -9.46
C GLY A 22 0.06 7.62 -9.31
N LEU A 23 -0.24 7.15 -8.10
CA LEU A 23 -0.54 5.75 -7.86
C LEU A 23 -1.77 5.33 -8.65
N THR A 24 -1.61 4.27 -9.44
CA THR A 24 -2.72 3.56 -10.08
C THR A 24 -2.82 2.19 -9.44
N PHE A 25 -4.02 1.62 -9.46
CA PHE A 25 -4.21 0.27 -8.91
C PHE A 25 -3.31 -0.73 -9.62
N GLU A 26 -3.18 -0.63 -10.93
CA GLU A 26 -2.37 -1.56 -11.71
C GLU A 26 -0.91 -1.60 -11.24
N ARG A 27 -0.33 -0.44 -10.95
CA ARG A 27 1.04 -0.37 -10.44
C ARG A 27 1.13 -0.84 -8.99
N ALA A 28 0.21 -0.37 -8.17
CA ALA A 28 0.22 -0.68 -6.74
C ALA A 28 -0.02 -2.16 -6.47
N ALA A 29 -0.83 -2.82 -7.31
CA ALA A 29 -1.20 -4.22 -7.13
C ALA A 29 -0.01 -5.18 -7.24
N TYR A 30 1.06 -4.77 -7.90
CA TYR A 30 2.25 -5.62 -8.10
C TYR A 30 3.40 -5.29 -7.15
N VAL A 31 3.17 -4.43 -6.17
CA VAL A 31 4.17 -4.14 -5.15
C VAL A 31 4.16 -5.27 -4.12
N THR A 32 5.33 -5.89 -3.90
CA THR A 32 5.48 -6.92 -2.88
C THR A 32 5.65 -6.30 -1.50
N CYS A 33 5.41 -7.12 -0.47
CA CYS A 33 5.66 -6.69 0.91
C CYS A 33 7.11 -6.26 1.12
N ARG A 34 8.05 -6.98 0.52
CA ARG A 34 9.47 -6.65 0.58
C ARG A 34 9.75 -5.27 -0.02
N GLU A 35 9.19 -5.01 -1.20
CA GLU A 35 9.36 -3.72 -1.86
C GLU A 35 8.71 -2.58 -1.07
N ALA A 36 7.53 -2.82 -0.53
CA ALA A 36 6.85 -1.82 0.30
C ALA A 36 7.64 -1.49 1.56
N HIS A 37 8.26 -2.50 2.18
CA HIS A 37 9.07 -2.31 3.38
C HIS A 37 10.29 -1.42 3.10
N ALA A 38 10.81 -1.47 1.88
CA ALA A 38 11.96 -0.65 1.48
C ALA A 38 11.60 0.81 1.18
N LEU A 39 10.31 1.13 1.08
CA LEU A 39 9.88 2.51 0.83
C LEU A 39 10.04 3.36 2.09
N PRO A 40 10.26 4.68 1.92
CA PRO A 40 10.18 5.61 3.06
C PRO A 40 8.82 5.49 3.77
N PRO A 41 8.76 5.73 5.09
CA PRO A 41 7.53 5.52 5.85
C PRO A 41 6.29 6.22 5.30
N ASN A 42 6.41 7.47 4.86
CA ASN A 42 5.27 8.21 4.31
C ASN A 42 4.75 7.60 3.01
N GLN A 43 5.64 7.08 2.16
CA GLN A 43 5.24 6.42 0.93
C GLN A 43 4.63 5.05 1.20
N ARG A 44 5.16 4.35 2.20
CA ARG A 44 4.61 3.07 2.62
C ARG A 44 3.18 3.22 3.13
N VAL A 45 2.93 4.23 3.95
CA VAL A 45 1.58 4.52 4.45
C VAL A 45 0.64 4.88 3.30
N ALA A 46 1.09 5.75 2.38
CA ALA A 46 0.27 6.15 1.24
C ALA A 46 -0.11 4.95 0.36
N LEU A 47 0.83 4.05 0.12
CA LEU A 47 0.56 2.82 -0.64
C LEU A 47 -0.46 1.95 0.07
N ALA A 48 -0.29 1.73 1.37
CA ALA A 48 -1.19 0.90 2.15
C ALA A 48 -2.60 1.49 2.20
N GLU A 49 -2.74 2.78 2.39
CA GLU A 49 -4.04 3.45 2.40
C GLU A 49 -4.73 3.37 1.04
N PHE A 50 -3.97 3.59 -0.03
CA PHE A 50 -4.50 3.50 -1.38
C PHE A 50 -5.06 2.10 -1.67
N LEU A 51 -4.28 1.06 -1.36
CA LEU A 51 -4.70 -0.32 -1.59
C LEU A 51 -5.85 -0.73 -0.66
N ALA A 52 -5.79 -0.30 0.60
CA ALA A 52 -6.85 -0.62 1.56
C ALA A 52 -8.19 0.00 1.15
N ASP A 53 -8.16 1.24 0.68
CA ASP A 53 -9.38 1.89 0.18
C ASP A 53 -9.96 1.14 -1.02
N HIS A 54 -9.10 0.74 -1.94
CA HIS A 54 -9.53 -0.01 -3.12
C HIS A 54 -10.16 -1.36 -2.74
N VAL A 55 -9.52 -2.10 -1.84
CA VAL A 55 -10.03 -3.38 -1.38
C VAL A 55 -11.35 -3.21 -0.63
N ALA A 56 -11.43 -2.21 0.25
CA ALA A 56 -12.65 -1.96 1.03
C ALA A 56 -13.83 -1.66 0.11
N ARG A 57 -13.62 -0.83 -0.91
CA ARG A 57 -14.67 -0.52 -1.90
C ARG A 57 -15.11 -1.78 -2.64
N HIS A 58 -14.17 -2.58 -3.05
CA HIS A 58 -14.46 -3.82 -3.78
C HIS A 58 -15.27 -4.78 -2.93
N ARG A 59 -15.00 -4.85 -1.63
CA ARG A 59 -15.71 -5.73 -0.71
C ARG A 59 -16.94 -5.11 -0.06
N GLY A 60 -17.25 -3.87 -0.40
CA GLY A 60 -18.45 -3.19 0.11
C GLY A 60 -18.38 -2.87 1.59
N VAL A 61 -17.20 -2.63 2.12
CA VAL A 61 -17.01 -2.30 3.54
C VAL A 61 -16.24 -0.98 3.67
N THR A 62 -16.25 -0.44 4.87
CA THR A 62 -15.47 0.74 5.24
C THR A 62 -14.46 0.34 6.30
N ILE A 63 -13.24 0.82 6.16
CA ILE A 63 -12.22 0.64 7.18
C ILE A 63 -12.21 1.90 8.04
N PRO A 64 -12.71 1.82 9.29
CA PRO A 64 -12.76 3.01 10.14
C PRO A 64 -11.38 3.36 10.67
N ASP A 65 -11.23 4.62 11.03
CA ASP A 65 -10.06 5.07 11.78
C ASP A 65 -10.16 4.54 13.22
N GLY A 66 -9.05 4.56 13.93
CA GLY A 66 -8.99 4.15 15.31
C GLY A 66 -8.62 2.70 15.48
N GLU A 67 -9.15 2.06 16.52
CA GLU A 67 -8.70 0.74 16.94
C GLU A 67 -8.94 -0.34 15.90
N GLN A 68 -10.08 -0.34 15.26
CA GLN A 68 -10.43 -1.35 14.26
C GLN A 68 -9.50 -1.24 13.03
N GLY A 69 -9.24 -0.03 12.57
CA GLY A 69 -8.27 0.20 11.50
C GLY A 69 -6.86 -0.20 11.92
N ALA A 70 -6.48 0.07 13.16
CA ALA A 70 -5.17 -0.32 13.69
C ALA A 70 -5.01 -1.84 13.75
N GLN A 71 -6.08 -2.57 14.07
CA GLN A 71 -6.07 -4.03 14.05
C GLN A 71 -5.83 -4.56 12.65
N LEU A 72 -6.50 -3.99 11.66
CA LEU A 72 -6.27 -4.37 10.27
C LEU A 72 -4.84 -4.10 9.85
N ALA A 73 -4.30 -2.95 10.20
CA ALA A 73 -2.91 -2.62 9.89
C ALA A 73 -1.95 -3.63 10.53
N GLY A 74 -2.25 -4.09 11.75
CA GLY A 74 -1.47 -5.13 12.43
C GLY A 74 -1.52 -6.45 11.69
N LEU A 75 -2.68 -6.86 11.20
CA LEU A 75 -2.82 -8.08 10.41
C LEU A 75 -2.03 -8.01 9.11
N VAL A 76 -2.05 -6.86 8.45
CA VAL A 76 -1.28 -6.66 7.21
C VAL A 76 0.21 -6.73 7.49
N ARG A 77 0.69 -6.07 8.54
CA ARG A 77 2.10 -6.14 8.92
C ARG A 77 2.51 -7.57 9.23
N GLY A 78 1.69 -8.29 9.98
CA GLY A 78 1.97 -9.70 10.30
C GLY A 78 2.00 -10.56 9.06
N GLY A 79 1.06 -10.39 8.17
CA GLY A 79 1.00 -11.14 6.91
C GLY A 79 2.21 -10.87 6.02
N CYS A 80 2.61 -9.61 5.92
CA CYS A 80 3.80 -9.24 5.15
C CYS A 80 5.10 -9.77 5.78
N THR A 81 5.16 -9.83 7.10
CA THR A 81 6.32 -10.39 7.78
C THR A 81 6.47 -11.88 7.49
N ILE A 82 5.36 -12.61 7.48
CA ILE A 82 5.36 -14.05 7.20
C ILE A 82 5.63 -14.31 5.70
N SER A 83 5.10 -13.48 4.83
CA SER A 83 5.16 -13.68 3.38
C SER A 83 5.72 -12.44 2.68
N PRO A 84 7.03 -12.17 2.80
CA PRO A 84 7.61 -10.94 2.24
C PRO A 84 7.54 -10.85 0.73
N ASP A 85 7.38 -11.96 0.03
CA ASP A 85 7.27 -11.96 -1.43
C ASP A 85 5.82 -11.90 -1.92
N ALA A 86 4.85 -11.89 -1.02
CA ALA A 86 3.46 -11.71 -1.38
C ALA A 86 3.20 -10.27 -1.83
N TYR A 87 2.21 -10.09 -2.69
CA TYR A 87 1.77 -8.74 -3.05
C TYR A 87 1.00 -8.11 -1.90
N VAL A 88 1.30 -6.85 -1.62
CA VAL A 88 0.65 -6.13 -0.50
C VAL A 88 -0.87 -6.17 -0.62
N VAL A 89 -1.40 -5.98 -1.84
CA VAL A 89 -2.85 -5.98 -2.07
C VAL A 89 -3.49 -7.31 -1.67
N VAL A 90 -2.81 -8.43 -1.89
CA VAL A 90 -3.32 -9.74 -1.51
C VAL A 90 -3.37 -9.89 0.00
N VAL A 91 -2.34 -9.42 0.69
CA VAL A 91 -2.30 -9.45 2.16
C VAL A 91 -3.40 -8.58 2.73
N ILE A 92 -3.60 -7.38 2.19
CA ILE A 92 -4.67 -6.48 2.60
C ILE A 92 -6.05 -7.12 2.35
N ASP A 93 -6.23 -7.70 1.17
CA ASP A 93 -7.50 -8.32 0.81
C ASP A 93 -7.88 -9.44 1.77
N ARG A 94 -6.91 -10.27 2.13
CA ARG A 94 -7.15 -11.36 3.09
C ARG A 94 -7.48 -10.83 4.49
N ALA A 95 -6.80 -9.78 4.92
CA ALA A 95 -7.08 -9.16 6.22
C ALA A 95 -8.49 -8.57 6.25
N VAL A 96 -8.87 -7.83 5.20
CA VAL A 96 -10.21 -7.24 5.11
C VAL A 96 -11.27 -8.34 5.03
N ALA A 97 -11.01 -9.40 4.27
CA ALA A 97 -11.94 -10.52 4.18
C ALA A 97 -12.18 -11.17 5.53
N ALA A 98 -11.11 -11.39 6.30
CA ALA A 98 -11.20 -12.00 7.62
C ALA A 98 -12.04 -11.15 8.60
N GLU A 99 -12.00 -9.83 8.46
CA GLU A 99 -12.67 -8.90 9.35
C GLU A 99 -13.97 -8.34 8.76
N SER A 100 -14.36 -8.76 7.56
CA SER A 100 -15.48 -8.14 6.82
C SER A 100 -16.80 -8.19 7.56
N GLY A 101 -17.05 -9.23 8.36
CA GLY A 101 -18.24 -9.34 9.17
C GLY A 101 -18.34 -8.32 10.31
N LYS A 102 -17.21 -7.73 10.69
CA LYS A 102 -17.13 -6.76 11.78
C LYS A 102 -16.99 -5.33 11.27
N LEU A 103 -16.65 -5.15 9.99
CA LEU A 103 -16.46 -3.84 9.43
C LEU A 103 -17.79 -3.21 9.01
N PRO A 104 -17.95 -1.89 9.15
CA PRO A 104 -19.15 -1.22 8.68
C PRO A 104 -19.36 -1.46 7.19
N LYS A 105 -20.60 -1.71 6.81
CA LYS A 105 -20.98 -1.86 5.42
C LYS A 105 -21.02 -0.51 4.72
N ARG A 106 -20.69 -0.54 3.46
CA ARG A 106 -20.68 0.63 2.63
C ARG A 106 -22.02 0.88 1.98
#